data_059efe87ead3f8528cf40a553bb50d16
#
_entry.id   059efe87ead3f8528cf40a553bb50d16
#
_cell.length_a   1.000
_cell.length_b   1.000
_cell.length_c   1.000
_cell.angle_alpha   90.00
_cell.angle_beta   90.00
_cell.angle_gamma   90.00
#
_symmetry.space_group_name_H-M   'P 1'
#
loop_
_entity.id
_entity.type
_entity.pdbx_description
1 polymer ?
#
loop_
_entity_poly.entity_id
_entity_poly.type
_entity_poly.pdbx_seq_one_letter_code
_entity_poly.pdbx_strand_id
1 'polypeptide(L)'
;MDLYGENVEVDYRGYEVTVENFIRLLTDRWEESVPASKRLQTDEGSNILIYMTGHGGSEFLKFQDSEEISSWDLADAFSQMREKKRYNEMLFMIDTCQANTLYRQFYAPGLIATGSSEEDESSYSHHADNDVGVAVIDRWTYYVLEFLETQVTGPTSDKTLGDLFDSYDVGKIHSNPGVRWDLFPGGEQAGRSRRVVDFFGNVQSVEIQGNKSGIETLKEDIEGLKRLVQEYAAFATAQESNSTEMADLMQQGTEKVGKIPVERQGSTVGRMKVTESSQWARQVAGATVLSGLAALWYFAPKLV
;
A
#
# COMPACT_ATOMS: atom_id res chain seq x y z
N MET A 1 1.06 1.18 -17.38
CA MET A 1 1.96 0.12 -16.90
C MET A 1 2.14 0.36 -15.41
N ASP A 2 1.95 -0.62 -14.55
CA ASP A 2 2.24 -0.50 -13.12
C ASP A 2 3.71 -0.86 -12.89
N LEU A 3 4.51 0.11 -12.43
CA LEU A 3 5.94 -0.08 -12.21
C LEU A 3 6.26 -0.60 -10.80
N TYR A 4 5.26 -0.65 -9.91
CA TYR A 4 5.48 -1.03 -8.51
C TYR A 4 5.56 -2.54 -8.29
N GLY A 5 5.09 -3.35 -9.23
CA GLY A 5 4.99 -4.80 -9.06
C GLY A 5 3.88 -5.23 -8.07
N GLU A 6 3.71 -6.54 -7.91
CA GLU A 6 2.58 -7.10 -7.14
C GLU A 6 2.75 -7.00 -5.61
N ASN A 7 3.98 -6.75 -5.12
CA ASN A 7 4.31 -6.83 -3.69
C ASN A 7 4.52 -5.46 -3.02
N VAL A 8 4.32 -4.36 -3.74
CA VAL A 8 4.48 -3.01 -3.18
C VAL A 8 3.13 -2.45 -2.76
N GLU A 9 2.95 -2.23 -1.46
CA GLU A 9 1.79 -1.54 -0.92
C GLU A 9 1.91 -0.05 -1.18
N VAL A 10 0.86 0.55 -1.76
CA VAL A 10 0.78 1.98 -2.02
C VAL A 10 -0.56 2.50 -1.48
N ASP A 11 -0.52 3.23 -0.37
CA ASP A 11 -1.71 3.73 0.31
C ASP A 11 -2.33 4.96 -0.36
N TYR A 12 -1.51 5.82 -0.96
CA TYR A 12 -1.95 7.07 -1.61
C TYR A 12 -1.46 7.13 -3.04
N ARG A 13 -2.36 7.39 -3.99
CA ARG A 13 -2.04 7.45 -5.42
C ARG A 13 -2.74 8.63 -6.10
N GLY A 14 -2.11 9.13 -7.17
CA GLY A 14 -2.69 10.17 -8.01
C GLY A 14 -3.11 11.41 -7.22
N TYR A 15 -4.36 11.82 -7.33
CA TYR A 15 -4.88 13.03 -6.67
C TYR A 15 -4.95 12.96 -5.14
N GLU A 16 -4.73 11.80 -4.53
CA GLU A 16 -4.62 11.68 -3.07
C GLU A 16 -3.24 12.13 -2.54
N VAL A 17 -2.24 12.20 -3.41
CA VAL A 17 -0.88 12.62 -3.05
C VAL A 17 -0.81 14.15 -3.05
N THR A 18 -1.18 14.74 -1.91
CA THR A 18 -1.17 16.19 -1.67
C THR A 18 -0.36 16.51 -0.43
N VAL A 19 0.12 17.75 -0.33
CA VAL A 19 0.81 18.25 0.89
C VAL A 19 -0.11 18.13 2.09
N GLU A 20 -1.41 18.48 1.95
CA GLU A 20 -2.38 18.37 3.04
C GLU A 20 -2.51 16.94 3.55
N ASN A 21 -2.69 15.95 2.66
CA ASN A 21 -2.81 14.55 3.06
C ASN A 21 -1.54 14.02 3.71
N PHE A 22 -0.36 14.43 3.21
CA PHE A 22 0.91 14.05 3.81
C PHE A 22 1.05 14.61 5.24
N ILE A 23 0.76 15.89 5.45
CA ILE A 23 0.80 16.50 6.79
C ILE A 23 -0.26 15.88 7.72
N ARG A 24 -1.46 15.58 7.22
CA ARG A 24 -2.50 14.86 8.00
C ARG A 24 -2.04 13.47 8.41
N LEU A 25 -1.37 12.73 7.51
CA LEU A 25 -0.79 11.41 7.78
C LEU A 25 0.23 11.49 8.92
N LEU A 26 1.20 12.40 8.83
CA LEU A 26 2.23 12.58 9.84
C LEU A 26 1.65 12.98 11.21
N THR A 27 0.70 13.88 11.20
CA THR A 27 0.15 14.50 12.43
C THR A 27 -1.09 13.81 12.97
N ASP A 28 -1.55 12.70 12.35
CA ASP A 28 -2.77 11.96 12.71
C ASP A 28 -4.02 12.86 12.83
N ARG A 29 -4.25 13.66 11.79
CA ARG A 29 -5.42 14.54 11.68
C ARG A 29 -6.47 13.97 10.75
N TRP A 30 -6.77 12.69 10.92
CA TRP A 30 -7.77 12.00 10.13
C TRP A 30 -9.12 11.95 10.86
N GLU A 31 -10.19 11.99 10.09
CA GLU A 31 -11.52 11.67 10.60
C GLU A 31 -11.60 10.18 10.94
N GLU A 32 -12.48 9.81 11.86
CA GLU A 32 -12.69 8.41 12.28
C GLU A 32 -13.09 7.49 11.13
N SER A 33 -13.73 8.04 10.09
CA SER A 33 -14.16 7.31 8.88
C SER A 33 -13.02 6.86 7.99
N VAL A 34 -11.81 7.44 8.11
CA VAL A 34 -10.65 7.04 7.29
C VAL A 34 -10.16 5.66 7.73
N PRO A 35 -10.02 4.70 6.80
CA PRO A 35 -9.56 3.34 7.12
C PRO A 35 -8.21 3.32 7.84
N ALA A 36 -8.05 2.38 8.77
CA ALA A 36 -6.81 2.21 9.54
C ALA A 36 -5.58 1.99 8.63
N SER A 37 -5.76 1.28 7.50
CA SER A 37 -4.71 1.06 6.50
C SER A 37 -4.17 2.32 5.84
N LYS A 38 -4.93 3.42 5.87
CA LYS A 38 -4.50 4.74 5.36
C LYS A 38 -3.97 5.66 6.47
N ARG A 39 -3.75 5.17 7.67
CA ARG A 39 -3.24 5.94 8.81
C ARG A 39 -1.87 5.46 9.23
N LEU A 40 -0.98 6.38 9.53
CA LEU A 40 0.29 6.07 10.16
C LEU A 40 0.05 5.80 11.65
N GLN A 41 -0.14 4.54 12.03
CA GLN A 41 -0.42 4.13 13.41
C GLN A 41 0.87 3.83 14.17
N THR A 42 1.64 4.87 14.45
CA THR A 42 2.91 4.79 15.17
C THR A 42 2.81 5.39 16.56
N ASP A 43 3.73 5.01 17.44
CA ASP A 43 3.82 5.41 18.83
C ASP A 43 5.25 5.82 19.24
N GLU A 44 5.47 6.03 20.54
CA GLU A 44 6.75 6.43 21.11
C GLU A 44 7.87 5.37 21.00
N GLY A 45 7.54 4.14 20.63
CA GLY A 45 8.49 3.06 20.39
C GLY A 45 8.84 2.87 18.91
N SER A 46 8.16 3.56 18.01
CA SER A 46 8.29 3.36 16.58
C SER A 46 9.45 4.16 15.99
N ASN A 47 10.30 3.51 15.19
CA ASN A 47 11.26 4.20 14.34
C ASN A 47 10.64 4.48 12.99
N ILE A 48 10.83 5.68 12.45
CA ILE A 48 10.21 6.12 11.20
C ILE A 48 11.29 6.46 10.19
N LEU A 49 11.11 5.94 8.95
CA LEU A 49 11.80 6.40 7.76
C LEU A 49 10.87 7.27 6.94
N ILE A 50 11.32 8.48 6.60
CA ILE A 50 10.69 9.33 5.59
C ILE A 50 11.70 9.49 4.46
N TYR A 51 11.35 8.97 3.29
CA TYR A 51 12.10 9.17 2.06
C TYR A 51 11.25 10.00 1.10
N MET A 52 11.84 11.07 0.58
CA MET A 52 11.18 11.96 -0.38
C MET A 52 12.06 12.14 -1.62
N THR A 53 11.45 12.16 -2.79
CA THR A 53 12.14 12.43 -4.04
C THR A 53 11.25 13.19 -5.02
N GLY A 54 11.84 13.97 -5.90
CA GLY A 54 11.13 14.74 -6.90
C GLY A 54 11.84 16.06 -7.22
N HIS A 55 11.15 16.92 -7.98
CA HIS A 55 11.63 18.29 -8.20
C HIS A 55 11.54 19.13 -6.95
N GLY A 56 12.55 19.95 -6.71
CA GLY A 56 12.59 20.89 -5.59
C GLY A 56 13.60 22.00 -5.80
N GLY A 57 13.83 22.75 -4.76
CA GLY A 57 14.75 23.89 -4.73
C GLY A 57 15.08 24.28 -3.29
N SER A 58 15.49 25.54 -3.10
CA SER A 58 15.84 26.03 -1.77
C SER A 58 14.65 25.97 -0.82
N GLU A 59 14.75 25.09 0.19
CA GLU A 59 13.77 24.90 1.27
C GLU A 59 12.38 24.38 0.85
N PHE A 60 12.22 23.77 -0.35
CA PHE A 60 10.96 23.18 -0.77
C PHE A 60 11.12 21.93 -1.63
N LEU A 61 10.09 21.07 -1.62
CA LEU A 61 9.88 19.97 -2.54
C LEU A 61 8.52 20.12 -3.21
N LYS A 62 8.44 19.85 -4.52
CA LYS A 62 7.18 19.85 -5.27
C LYS A 62 6.37 18.57 -5.04
N PHE A 63 5.07 18.72 -4.91
CA PHE A 63 4.09 17.66 -4.94
C PHE A 63 3.33 17.69 -6.25
N GLN A 64 3.65 16.76 -7.17
CA GLN A 64 3.03 16.61 -8.49
C GLN A 64 2.99 17.91 -9.33
N ASP A 65 3.98 18.79 -9.18
CA ASP A 65 4.06 20.11 -9.84
C ASP A 65 2.87 21.05 -9.59
N SER A 66 1.98 20.73 -8.65
CA SER A 66 0.81 21.54 -8.31
C SER A 66 0.91 22.21 -6.95
N GLU A 67 1.63 21.62 -6.02
CA GLU A 67 1.84 22.11 -4.66
C GLU A 67 3.32 22.07 -4.30
N GLU A 68 3.69 22.74 -3.23
CA GLU A 68 5.05 22.72 -2.67
C GLU A 68 4.95 22.52 -1.16
N ILE A 69 5.79 21.60 -0.62
CA ILE A 69 5.98 21.46 0.81
C ILE A 69 7.28 22.15 1.21
N SER A 70 7.20 23.05 2.18
CA SER A 70 8.37 23.78 2.65
C SER A 70 9.10 23.07 3.81
N SER A 71 10.34 23.49 4.04
CA SER A 71 11.13 23.09 5.21
C SER A 71 10.39 23.38 6.53
N TRP A 72 9.65 24.49 6.61
CA TRP A 72 8.85 24.86 7.78
C TRP A 72 7.64 23.95 8.00
N ASP A 73 6.93 23.58 6.94
CA ASP A 73 5.79 22.66 7.04
C ASP A 73 6.21 21.31 7.62
N LEU A 74 7.36 20.80 7.16
CA LEU A 74 7.94 19.55 7.68
C LEU A 74 8.43 19.73 9.12
N ALA A 75 9.13 20.82 9.44
CA ALA A 75 9.63 21.09 10.78
C ALA A 75 8.49 21.10 11.82
N ASP A 76 7.40 21.78 11.49
CA ASP A 76 6.22 21.88 12.36
C ASP A 76 5.47 20.53 12.45
N ALA A 77 5.38 19.79 11.36
CA ALA A 77 4.79 18.45 11.36
C ALA A 77 5.58 17.49 12.27
N PHE A 78 6.90 17.47 12.16
CA PHE A 78 7.76 16.60 12.98
C PHE A 78 7.72 16.99 14.46
N SER A 79 7.62 18.30 14.76
CA SER A 79 7.42 18.76 16.12
C SER A 79 6.09 18.26 16.71
N GLN A 80 5.00 18.36 15.95
CA GLN A 80 3.70 17.81 16.34
C GLN A 80 3.73 16.28 16.52
N MET A 81 4.44 15.56 15.64
CA MET A 81 4.66 14.13 15.81
C MET A 81 5.36 13.81 17.12
N ARG A 82 6.38 14.60 17.48
CA ARG A 82 7.11 14.44 18.74
C ARG A 82 6.22 14.72 19.97
N GLU A 83 5.47 15.79 19.96
CA GLU A 83 4.52 16.14 21.03
C GLU A 83 3.46 15.04 21.23
N LYS A 84 2.97 14.48 20.13
CA LYS A 84 2.00 13.36 20.14
C LYS A 84 2.62 12.01 20.40
N LYS A 85 3.93 11.92 20.66
CA LYS A 85 4.67 10.68 20.90
C LYS A 85 4.49 9.64 19.79
N ARG A 86 4.64 10.09 18.53
CA ARG A 86 4.42 9.25 17.35
C ARG A 86 5.69 8.63 16.78
N TYR A 87 6.82 8.86 17.37
CA TYR A 87 8.08 8.22 17.01
C TYR A 87 9.08 8.21 18.18
N ASN A 88 9.94 7.22 18.17
CA ASN A 88 11.16 7.14 18.96
C ASN A 88 12.31 7.88 18.28
N GLU A 89 12.68 7.40 17.09
CA GLU A 89 13.71 7.97 16.24
C GLU A 89 13.19 8.11 14.82
N MET A 90 13.70 9.12 14.09
CA MET A 90 13.31 9.37 12.71
C MET A 90 14.54 9.52 11.83
N LEU A 91 14.55 8.84 10.70
CA LEU A 91 15.48 9.06 9.60
C LEU A 91 14.76 9.77 8.45
N PHE A 92 15.16 10.99 8.16
CA PHE A 92 14.66 11.75 7.01
C PHE A 92 15.69 11.73 5.89
N MET A 93 15.27 11.31 4.71
CA MET A 93 16.11 11.21 3.52
C MET A 93 15.44 11.93 2.35
N ILE A 94 16.18 12.74 1.62
CA ILE A 94 15.60 13.48 0.49
C ILE A 94 16.55 13.55 -0.71
N ASP A 95 16.01 13.22 -1.89
CA ASP A 95 16.70 13.33 -3.17
C ASP A 95 16.01 14.36 -4.07
N THR A 96 16.58 15.52 -4.16
CA THR A 96 16.10 16.67 -4.96
C THR A 96 17.20 17.67 -5.17
N CYS A 97 17.01 18.66 -6.06
CA CYS A 97 17.90 19.80 -6.14
C CYS A 97 17.90 20.59 -4.83
N GLN A 98 19.09 21.02 -4.38
CA GLN A 98 19.28 21.76 -3.13
C GLN A 98 18.74 21.05 -1.88
N ALA A 99 18.78 19.73 -1.88
CA ALA A 99 18.16 18.83 -0.89
C ALA A 99 18.50 19.19 0.55
N ASN A 100 19.77 19.54 0.83
CA ASN A 100 20.24 19.85 2.17
C ASN A 100 19.60 21.10 2.78
N THR A 101 18.94 21.93 1.97
CA THR A 101 18.23 23.11 2.45
C THR A 101 16.90 22.75 3.11
N LEU A 102 16.28 21.62 2.71
CA LEU A 102 14.94 21.24 3.18
C LEU A 102 14.90 20.89 4.66
N TYR A 103 15.97 20.39 5.25
CA TYR A 103 16.00 20.08 6.68
C TYR A 103 16.63 21.16 7.57
N ARG A 104 16.92 22.35 7.03
CA ARG A 104 17.52 23.46 7.80
C ARG A 104 16.64 23.91 8.94
N GLN A 105 15.33 23.96 8.72
CA GLN A 105 14.38 24.50 9.69
C GLN A 105 13.92 23.45 10.72
N PHE A 106 14.34 22.20 10.62
CA PHE A 106 13.94 21.15 11.55
C PHE A 106 14.46 21.44 12.96
N TYR A 107 13.62 21.22 13.95
CA TYR A 107 13.94 21.44 15.37
C TYR A 107 13.42 20.33 16.30
N ALA A 108 12.66 19.36 15.78
CA ALA A 108 12.20 18.23 16.54
C ALA A 108 13.35 17.29 16.93
N PRO A 109 13.47 16.87 18.20
CA PRO A 109 14.54 15.98 18.63
C PRO A 109 14.32 14.54 18.20
N GLY A 110 15.37 13.74 18.16
CA GLY A 110 15.33 12.32 17.77
C GLY A 110 15.37 12.10 16.27
N LEU A 111 15.90 13.07 15.51
CA LEU A 111 15.89 13.08 14.06
C LEU A 111 17.32 13.13 13.50
N ILE A 112 17.55 12.30 12.47
CA ILE A 112 18.72 12.35 11.59
C ILE A 112 18.21 12.72 10.20
N ALA A 113 18.79 13.71 9.55
CA ALA A 113 18.41 14.11 8.20
C ALA A 113 19.58 14.00 7.24
N THR A 114 19.33 13.53 6.01
CA THR A 114 20.32 13.48 4.93
C THR A 114 19.68 13.86 3.60
N GLY A 115 20.44 14.53 2.75
CA GLY A 115 19.99 14.96 1.44
C GLY A 115 21.07 14.78 0.38
N SER A 116 20.64 14.70 -0.88
CA SER A 116 21.50 14.36 -2.01
C SER A 116 22.42 15.48 -2.49
N SER A 117 22.11 16.76 -2.19
CA SER A 117 22.80 17.91 -2.79
C SER A 117 22.83 19.13 -1.87
N GLU A 118 23.88 19.92 -1.96
CA GLU A 118 24.01 21.18 -1.24
C GLU A 118 23.13 22.29 -1.86
N GLU A 119 23.11 23.44 -1.19
CA GLU A 119 22.53 24.67 -1.73
C GLU A 119 23.19 25.04 -3.06
N ASP A 120 22.41 25.52 -4.00
CA ASP A 120 22.80 25.81 -5.38
C ASP A 120 23.30 24.62 -6.22
N GLU A 121 23.15 23.39 -5.72
CA GLU A 121 23.43 22.18 -6.46
C GLU A 121 22.16 21.48 -6.99
N SER A 122 22.32 20.83 -8.14
CA SER A 122 21.30 19.95 -8.71
C SER A 122 21.53 18.50 -8.28
N SER A 123 20.44 17.77 -8.01
CA SER A 123 20.45 16.30 -8.05
C SER A 123 20.30 15.83 -9.50
N TYR A 124 21.00 14.74 -9.85
CA TYR A 124 21.03 14.22 -11.22
C TYR A 124 20.34 12.86 -11.30
N SER A 125 19.57 12.67 -12.34
CA SER A 125 18.99 11.38 -12.65
C SER A 125 20.03 10.36 -13.13
N HIS A 126 19.69 9.08 -12.99
CA HIS A 126 20.52 7.93 -13.36
C HIS A 126 19.69 6.91 -14.13
N HIS A 127 20.30 6.15 -15.04
CA HIS A 127 19.67 5.13 -15.86
C HIS A 127 18.42 5.60 -16.62
N ALA A 128 18.60 5.97 -17.88
CA ALA A 128 17.48 6.17 -18.77
C ALA A 128 16.86 4.80 -19.13
N ASP A 129 15.57 4.66 -18.90
CA ASP A 129 14.80 3.52 -19.35
C ASP A 129 14.32 3.79 -20.78
N ASN A 130 14.68 2.91 -21.71
CA ASN A 130 14.33 3.09 -23.14
C ASN A 130 12.85 2.84 -23.43
N ASP A 131 12.17 2.02 -22.62
CA ASP A 131 10.75 1.70 -22.80
C ASP A 131 9.86 2.81 -22.26
N VAL A 132 10.28 3.45 -21.18
CA VAL A 132 9.61 4.61 -20.58
C VAL A 132 10.02 5.93 -21.22
N GLY A 133 11.26 6.00 -21.75
CA GLY A 133 11.81 7.15 -22.46
C GLY A 133 12.37 8.26 -21.56
N VAL A 134 12.44 8.02 -20.25
CA VAL A 134 12.99 8.94 -19.25
C VAL A 134 13.89 8.21 -18.26
N ALA A 135 14.68 8.95 -17.48
CA ALA A 135 15.38 8.39 -16.34
C ALA A 135 14.38 8.06 -15.22
N VAL A 136 14.53 6.88 -14.61
CA VAL A 136 13.55 6.32 -13.66
C VAL A 136 14.04 6.30 -12.22
N ILE A 137 15.27 6.74 -11.97
CA ILE A 137 15.88 6.83 -10.64
C ILE A 137 16.85 8.00 -10.56
N ASP A 138 16.97 8.60 -9.42
CA ASP A 138 17.98 9.63 -9.15
C ASP A 138 19.30 8.99 -8.71
N ARG A 139 20.40 9.68 -8.98
CA ARG A 139 21.75 9.14 -8.87
C ARG A 139 22.14 8.84 -7.42
N TRP A 140 21.84 9.72 -6.49
CA TRP A 140 22.11 9.47 -5.08
C TRP A 140 21.30 8.29 -4.56
N THR A 141 20.00 8.24 -4.87
CA THR A 141 19.13 7.12 -4.51
C THR A 141 19.65 5.80 -5.05
N TYR A 142 20.14 5.77 -6.29
CA TYR A 142 20.73 4.57 -6.89
C TYR A 142 21.88 4.02 -6.04
N TYR A 143 22.83 4.88 -5.63
CA TYR A 143 23.96 4.42 -4.81
C TYR A 143 23.58 4.10 -3.37
N VAL A 144 22.56 4.72 -2.81
CA VAL A 144 21.96 4.30 -1.54
C VAL A 144 21.39 2.88 -1.65
N LEU A 145 20.63 2.59 -2.72
CA LEU A 145 20.08 1.24 -2.96
C LEU A 145 21.20 0.21 -3.23
N GLU A 146 22.23 0.57 -4.00
CA GLU A 146 23.40 -0.29 -4.22
C GLU A 146 24.06 -0.69 -2.88
N PHE A 147 24.21 0.26 -1.94
CA PHE A 147 24.70 -0.03 -0.59
C PHE A 147 23.76 -0.98 0.16
N LEU A 148 22.45 -0.70 0.16
CA LEU A 148 21.47 -1.51 0.87
C LEU A 148 21.45 -2.95 0.33
N GLU A 149 21.45 -3.13 -0.97
CA GLU A 149 21.40 -4.45 -1.62
C GLU A 149 22.69 -5.25 -1.44
N THR A 150 23.85 -4.58 -1.44
CA THR A 150 25.15 -5.27 -1.41
C THR A 150 25.73 -5.43 -0.01
N GLN A 151 25.43 -4.50 0.92
CA GLN A 151 26.04 -4.46 2.25
C GLN A 151 25.09 -4.89 3.38
N VAL A 152 23.77 -4.69 3.21
CA VAL A 152 22.76 -5.05 4.22
C VAL A 152 22.17 -6.41 3.87
N THR A 153 22.79 -7.47 4.39
CA THR A 153 22.52 -8.85 3.97
C THR A 153 21.29 -9.48 4.64
N GLY A 154 20.62 -8.78 5.54
CA GLY A 154 19.43 -9.31 6.22
C GLY A 154 19.04 -8.50 7.46
N PRO A 155 17.97 -8.89 8.17
CA PRO A 155 17.43 -8.14 9.30
C PRO A 155 18.38 -8.13 10.53
N THR A 156 19.38 -8.97 10.53
CA THR A 156 20.41 -9.03 11.59
C THR A 156 21.70 -8.31 11.20
N SER A 157 21.70 -7.58 10.08
CA SER A 157 22.87 -6.84 9.63
C SER A 157 23.32 -5.83 10.69
N ASP A 158 24.61 -5.73 10.90
CA ASP A 158 25.27 -4.80 11.81
C ASP A 158 25.69 -3.48 11.13
N LYS A 159 25.39 -3.34 9.82
CA LYS A 159 25.67 -2.12 9.07
C LYS A 159 24.96 -0.93 9.68
N THR A 160 25.71 0.15 9.86
CA THR A 160 25.26 1.37 10.54
C THR A 160 24.92 2.47 9.56
N LEU A 161 24.22 3.51 10.04
CA LEU A 161 24.02 4.74 9.27
C LEU A 161 25.36 5.42 8.98
N GLY A 162 26.34 5.29 9.87
CA GLY A 162 27.72 5.74 9.60
C GLY A 162 28.30 5.08 8.36
N ASP A 163 28.17 3.75 8.24
CA ASP A 163 28.65 2.99 7.07
C ASP A 163 27.93 3.45 5.79
N LEU A 164 26.62 3.67 5.85
CA LEU A 164 25.83 4.17 4.72
C LEU A 164 26.33 5.55 4.27
N PHE A 165 26.48 6.50 5.20
CA PHE A 165 26.85 7.87 4.85
C PHE A 165 28.31 7.99 4.42
N ASP A 166 29.20 7.13 4.94
CA ASP A 166 30.59 7.04 4.48
C ASP A 166 30.70 6.42 3.08
N SER A 167 29.67 5.74 2.60
CA SER A 167 29.62 5.22 1.23
C SER A 167 29.27 6.27 0.17
N TYR A 168 28.89 7.49 0.58
CA TYR A 168 28.58 8.57 -0.34
C TYR A 168 29.82 9.03 -1.11
N ASP A 169 29.82 8.78 -2.40
CA ASP A 169 30.91 9.13 -3.32
C ASP A 169 30.45 10.27 -4.26
N VAL A 170 30.94 11.47 -3.99
CA VAL A 170 30.63 12.67 -4.79
C VAL A 170 30.96 12.46 -6.28
N GLY A 171 32.03 11.72 -6.59
CA GLY A 171 32.39 11.39 -7.96
C GLY A 171 31.37 10.51 -8.69
N LYS A 172 30.67 9.68 -7.95
CA LYS A 172 29.57 8.82 -8.47
C LYS A 172 28.23 9.56 -8.44
N ILE A 173 27.92 10.26 -7.36
CA ILE A 173 26.64 10.93 -7.12
C ILE A 173 26.53 12.21 -7.97
N HIS A 174 27.63 12.92 -8.19
CA HIS A 174 27.75 14.19 -8.91
C HIS A 174 27.17 15.41 -8.17
N SER A 175 26.91 15.27 -6.88
CA SER A 175 26.50 16.33 -5.97
C SER A 175 27.08 16.04 -4.58
N ASN A 176 26.97 16.98 -3.65
CA ASN A 176 27.50 16.86 -2.29
C ASN A 176 26.39 16.49 -1.31
N PRO A 177 26.21 15.19 -0.95
CA PRO A 177 25.25 14.79 0.05
C PRO A 177 25.62 15.35 1.42
N GLY A 178 24.60 15.80 2.16
CA GLY A 178 24.79 16.31 3.52
C GLY A 178 24.09 15.45 4.56
N VAL A 179 24.58 15.53 5.81
CA VAL A 179 23.94 14.88 6.95
C VAL A 179 23.84 15.85 8.12
N ARG A 180 22.70 15.86 8.79
CA ARG A 180 22.43 16.67 9.96
C ARG A 180 22.21 15.80 11.19
N TRP A 181 23.04 15.98 12.22
CA TRP A 181 23.08 15.14 13.42
C TRP A 181 22.66 15.84 14.71
N ASP A 182 22.62 17.18 14.72
CA ASP A 182 22.45 17.98 15.94
C ASP A 182 21.10 17.77 16.64
N LEU A 183 20.10 17.27 15.91
CA LEU A 183 18.78 16.95 16.45
C LEU A 183 18.71 15.55 17.07
N PHE A 184 19.73 14.73 16.87
CA PHE A 184 19.77 13.39 17.41
C PHE A 184 20.37 13.34 18.81
N PRO A 185 19.75 12.64 19.78
CA PRO A 185 20.31 12.50 21.13
C PRO A 185 21.70 11.85 21.12
N GLY A 186 22.69 12.55 21.64
CA GLY A 186 24.09 12.12 21.58
C GLY A 186 24.82 12.54 20.31
N GLY A 187 24.16 13.30 19.42
CA GLY A 187 24.74 13.89 18.21
C GLY A 187 25.26 12.87 17.21
N GLU A 188 26.27 13.28 16.42
CA GLU A 188 26.82 12.47 15.33
C GLU A 188 27.28 11.08 15.77
N GLN A 189 28.03 10.99 16.87
CA GLN A 189 28.57 9.70 17.33
C GLN A 189 27.46 8.67 17.60
N ALA A 190 26.39 9.07 18.27
CA ALA A 190 25.26 8.22 18.55
C ALA A 190 24.45 7.88 17.29
N GLY A 191 24.20 8.87 16.44
CA GLY A 191 23.48 8.69 15.18
C GLY A 191 24.21 7.74 14.23
N ARG A 192 25.51 7.89 14.06
CA ARG A 192 26.33 7.03 13.20
C ARG A 192 26.31 5.58 13.64
N SER A 193 26.15 5.30 14.94
CA SER A 193 26.10 3.94 15.48
C SER A 193 24.75 3.23 15.32
N ARG A 194 23.70 3.93 14.86
CA ARG A 194 22.41 3.31 14.60
C ARG A 194 22.50 2.37 13.41
N ARG A 195 21.86 1.20 13.51
CA ARG A 195 21.88 0.22 12.43
C ARG A 195 20.92 0.68 11.32
N VAL A 196 21.30 0.40 10.11
CA VAL A 196 20.43 0.67 8.94
C VAL A 196 19.10 -0.07 9.07
N VAL A 197 19.12 -1.32 9.56
CA VAL A 197 17.92 -2.16 9.75
C VAL A 197 16.94 -1.64 10.81
N ASP A 198 17.34 -0.70 11.65
CA ASP A 198 16.44 -0.05 12.61
C ASP A 198 15.42 0.87 11.90
N PHE A 199 15.68 1.25 10.64
CA PHE A 199 14.82 2.08 9.78
C PHE A 199 14.38 1.37 8.50
N PHE A 200 15.22 0.51 7.94
CA PHE A 200 14.93 -0.26 6.73
C PHE A 200 14.61 -1.71 7.13
N GLY A 201 13.34 -2.05 7.23
CA GLY A 201 12.93 -3.44 7.47
C GLY A 201 13.28 -4.32 6.26
N ASN A 202 13.88 -5.49 6.53
CA ASN A 202 14.23 -6.45 5.50
C ASN A 202 13.14 -7.52 5.28
N VAL A 203 12.23 -7.68 6.23
CA VAL A 203 11.12 -8.64 6.13
C VAL A 203 9.86 -7.91 6.58
N GLN A 204 8.89 -7.82 5.69
CA GLN A 204 7.53 -7.45 6.06
C GLN A 204 6.89 -8.62 6.84
N SER A 205 7.28 -8.78 8.09
CA SER A 205 6.49 -9.55 9.04
C SER A 205 5.59 -8.56 9.78
N VAL A 206 4.33 -8.54 9.42
CA VAL A 206 3.32 -7.88 10.24
C VAL A 206 3.18 -8.73 11.49
N GLU A 207 3.89 -8.39 12.55
CA GLU A 207 3.52 -8.83 13.89
C GLU A 207 2.21 -8.12 14.23
N ILE A 208 1.11 -8.85 14.07
CA ILE A 208 -0.15 -8.40 14.63
C ILE A 208 0.03 -8.50 16.16
N GLN A 209 0.46 -7.42 16.78
CA GLN A 209 0.34 -7.24 18.24
C GLN A 209 -1.15 -7.01 18.55
N GLY A 210 -1.99 -7.97 18.17
CA GLY A 210 -3.38 -8.04 18.57
C GLY A 210 -3.40 -8.53 20.02
N ASN A 211 -3.98 -7.74 20.90
CA ASN A 211 -4.45 -8.22 22.19
C ASN A 211 -5.10 -9.60 21.98
N LYS A 212 -4.74 -10.61 22.78
CA LYS A 212 -5.20 -12.01 22.63
C LYS A 212 -6.71 -12.13 22.41
N SER A 213 -7.50 -11.19 22.93
CA SER A 213 -8.95 -11.11 22.70
C SER A 213 -9.30 -10.79 21.24
N GLY A 214 -8.55 -9.94 20.55
CA GLY A 214 -8.84 -9.59 19.13
C GLY A 214 -8.54 -10.76 18.19
N ILE A 215 -7.53 -11.59 18.50
CA ILE A 215 -7.22 -12.79 17.72
C ILE A 215 -8.29 -13.87 17.92
N GLU A 216 -8.81 -13.99 19.14
CA GLU A 216 -9.90 -14.94 19.44
C GLU A 216 -11.19 -14.51 18.74
N THR A 217 -11.55 -13.23 18.77
CA THR A 217 -12.71 -12.70 18.02
C THR A 217 -12.55 -12.93 16.53
N LEU A 218 -11.38 -12.68 15.95
CA LEU A 218 -11.13 -12.92 14.53
C LEU A 218 -11.24 -14.41 14.16
N LYS A 219 -10.81 -15.31 15.04
CA LYS A 219 -10.98 -16.76 14.84
C LYS A 219 -12.46 -17.17 14.88
N GLU A 220 -13.24 -16.61 15.79
CA GLU A 220 -14.69 -16.85 15.89
C GLU A 220 -15.41 -16.34 14.64
N ASP A 221 -15.04 -15.16 14.12
CA ASP A 221 -15.60 -14.60 12.90
C ASP A 221 -15.26 -15.46 11.67
N ILE A 222 -14.03 -15.97 11.56
CA ILE A 222 -13.61 -16.89 10.49
C ILE A 222 -14.40 -18.21 10.56
N GLU A 223 -14.58 -18.76 11.75
CA GLU A 223 -15.39 -19.99 11.93
C GLU A 223 -16.87 -19.75 11.64
N GLY A 224 -17.38 -18.55 11.94
CA GLY A 224 -18.73 -18.11 11.57
C GLY A 224 -18.91 -18.02 10.05
N LEU A 225 -17.94 -17.42 9.35
CA LEU A 225 -17.91 -17.36 7.88
C LEU A 225 -17.84 -18.75 7.24
N LYS A 226 -17.01 -19.65 7.76
CA LYS A 226 -16.93 -21.04 7.27
C LYS A 226 -18.28 -21.77 7.39
N ARG A 227 -18.99 -21.60 8.50
CA ARG A 227 -20.33 -22.18 8.69
C ARG A 227 -21.32 -21.63 7.67
N LEU A 228 -21.37 -20.33 7.45
CA LEU A 228 -22.23 -19.70 6.45
C LEU A 228 -21.95 -20.21 5.02
N VAL A 229 -20.69 -20.37 4.66
CA VAL A 229 -20.29 -20.93 3.36
C VAL A 229 -20.76 -22.40 3.21
N GLN A 230 -20.65 -23.20 4.28
CA GLN A 230 -21.12 -24.59 4.26
C GLN A 230 -22.63 -24.67 4.17
N GLU A 231 -23.38 -23.84 4.89
CA GLU A 231 -24.85 -23.77 4.81
C GLU A 231 -25.31 -23.33 3.42
N TYR A 232 -24.65 -22.35 2.83
CA TYR A 232 -24.96 -21.91 1.47
C TYR A 232 -24.65 -22.98 0.42
N ALA A 233 -23.53 -23.71 0.56
CA ALA A 233 -23.22 -24.84 -0.32
C ALA A 233 -24.23 -25.97 -0.20
N ALA A 234 -24.68 -26.29 1.02
CA ALA A 234 -25.70 -27.28 1.26
C ALA A 234 -27.07 -26.85 0.67
N PHE A 235 -27.43 -25.57 0.79
CA PHE A 235 -28.64 -25.02 0.18
C PHE A 235 -28.58 -25.05 -1.35
N ALA A 236 -27.44 -24.71 -1.95
CA ALA A 236 -27.25 -24.76 -3.40
C ALA A 236 -27.39 -26.20 -3.95
N THR A 237 -26.79 -27.19 -3.27
CA THR A 237 -26.91 -28.61 -3.63
C THR A 237 -28.32 -29.14 -3.47
N ALA A 238 -29.05 -28.72 -2.44
CA ALA A 238 -30.48 -29.10 -2.25
C ALA A 238 -31.36 -28.48 -3.35
N GLN A 239 -31.04 -27.29 -3.82
CA GLN A 239 -31.78 -26.64 -4.91
C GLN A 239 -31.52 -27.30 -6.28
N GLU A 240 -30.29 -27.76 -6.53
CA GLU A 240 -29.96 -28.55 -7.72
C GLU A 240 -30.68 -29.93 -7.71
N SER A 241 -30.71 -30.63 -6.58
CA SER A 241 -31.43 -31.92 -6.48
C SER A 241 -32.94 -31.78 -6.68
N ASN A 242 -33.54 -30.73 -6.10
CA ASN A 242 -34.96 -30.43 -6.32
C ASN A 242 -35.30 -30.06 -7.77
N SER A 243 -34.38 -29.36 -8.45
CA SER A 243 -34.56 -29.02 -9.87
C SER A 243 -34.43 -30.22 -10.79
N THR A 244 -33.59 -31.18 -10.45
CA THR A 244 -33.42 -32.45 -11.18
C THR A 244 -34.62 -33.36 -10.98
N GLU A 245 -35.13 -33.46 -9.74
CA GLU A 245 -36.32 -34.26 -9.44
C GLU A 245 -37.58 -33.69 -10.12
N MET A 246 -37.72 -32.38 -10.20
CA MET A 246 -38.80 -31.70 -10.91
C MET A 246 -38.69 -31.87 -12.44
N ALA A 247 -37.49 -31.91 -12.98
CA ALA A 247 -37.25 -32.20 -14.41
C ALA A 247 -37.60 -33.65 -14.76
N ASP A 248 -37.26 -34.62 -13.89
CA ASP A 248 -37.61 -36.03 -14.05
C ASP A 248 -39.14 -36.27 -13.94
N LEU A 249 -39.81 -35.60 -13.01
CA LEU A 249 -41.27 -35.62 -12.89
C LEU A 249 -41.98 -35.01 -14.11
N MET A 250 -41.45 -33.95 -14.69
CA MET A 250 -41.97 -33.38 -15.93
C MET A 250 -41.77 -34.31 -17.14
N GLN A 251 -40.63 -35.01 -17.22
CA GLN A 251 -40.38 -36.01 -18.26
C GLN A 251 -41.32 -37.23 -18.15
N GLN A 252 -41.56 -37.74 -16.94
CA GLN A 252 -42.51 -38.82 -16.72
C GLN A 252 -43.98 -38.42 -16.96
N GLY A 253 -44.32 -37.13 -16.73
CA GLY A 253 -45.64 -36.57 -17.03
C GLY A 253 -45.94 -36.47 -18.53
N THR A 254 -44.93 -36.22 -19.37
CA THR A 254 -45.09 -36.14 -20.82
C THR A 254 -45.24 -37.50 -21.52
N GLU A 255 -44.72 -38.57 -20.93
CA GLU A 255 -44.91 -39.92 -21.49
C GLU A 255 -46.35 -40.50 -21.24
N LYS A 256 -47.08 -40.04 -20.23
CA LYS A 256 -48.44 -40.50 -19.92
C LYS A 256 -49.56 -39.82 -20.67
N VAL A 257 -49.29 -38.74 -21.40
CA VAL A 257 -50.31 -38.07 -22.25
C VAL A 257 -50.18 -38.53 -23.70
N GLY A 258 -50.40 -39.79 -23.94
CA GLY A 258 -50.53 -40.34 -25.28
C GLY A 258 -51.89 -40.06 -25.85
N LYS A 259 -51.96 -39.33 -26.96
CA LYS A 259 -53.01 -39.31 -27.99
C LYS A 259 -54.39 -38.86 -27.58
N ILE A 260 -54.66 -37.59 -27.60
CA ILE A 260 -55.96 -37.01 -27.82
C ILE A 260 -55.94 -36.28 -29.19
N PRO A 261 -56.87 -36.58 -30.12
CA PRO A 261 -56.93 -35.86 -31.40
C PRO A 261 -57.54 -34.49 -31.17
N VAL A 262 -56.78 -33.43 -31.52
CA VAL A 262 -57.29 -32.06 -31.47
C VAL A 262 -57.77 -31.63 -32.85
N GLU A 263 -59.03 -31.39 -32.95
CA GLU A 263 -59.75 -30.77 -34.04
C GLU A 263 -59.31 -29.28 -34.06
N ARG A 264 -58.87 -28.74 -35.23
CA ARG A 264 -58.46 -27.38 -35.41
C ARG A 264 -59.62 -26.41 -35.44
N GLN A 265 -59.73 -25.57 -34.44
CA GLN A 265 -60.43 -24.26 -34.61
C GLN A 265 -59.39 -23.14 -34.38
N GLY A 266 -59.25 -22.28 -35.37
CA GLY A 266 -58.34 -21.18 -35.37
C GLY A 266 -58.78 -20.04 -34.44
N SER A 267 -57.87 -19.57 -33.63
CA SER A 267 -57.96 -18.19 -33.10
C SER A 267 -56.54 -17.66 -32.90
N THR A 268 -56.31 -16.49 -33.51
CA THR A 268 -55.13 -15.66 -33.40
C THR A 268 -54.97 -15.11 -32.00
N VAL A 269 -53.93 -15.54 -31.30
CA VAL A 269 -53.49 -14.89 -30.06
C VAL A 269 -52.02 -14.48 -30.20
N GLY A 270 -51.79 -13.22 -29.91
CA GLY A 270 -50.57 -12.52 -30.15
C GLY A 270 -49.35 -13.13 -29.42
N ARG A 271 -48.24 -13.08 -30.10
CA ARG A 271 -46.93 -13.48 -29.69
C ARG A 271 -46.41 -12.52 -28.61
N MET A 272 -46.47 -12.95 -27.36
CA MET A 272 -45.87 -12.23 -26.25
C MET A 272 -44.31 -12.41 -26.33
N LYS A 273 -43.61 -11.30 -26.56
CA LYS A 273 -42.14 -11.29 -26.51
C LYS A 273 -41.70 -11.49 -25.06
N VAL A 274 -41.00 -12.58 -24.80
CA VAL A 274 -40.27 -12.78 -23.54
C VAL A 274 -39.10 -11.79 -23.55
N THR A 275 -39.13 -10.86 -22.62
CA THR A 275 -38.14 -9.79 -22.49
C THR A 275 -36.84 -10.34 -21.89
N GLU A 276 -35.72 -9.81 -22.35
CA GLU A 276 -34.31 -10.12 -22.04
C GLU A 276 -33.87 -10.00 -20.56
N SER A 277 -34.80 -9.87 -19.62
CA SER A 277 -34.50 -9.65 -18.19
C SER A 277 -33.90 -10.86 -17.45
N SER A 278 -34.08 -12.08 -17.98
CA SER A 278 -33.59 -13.30 -17.32
C SER A 278 -32.10 -13.60 -17.58
N GLN A 279 -31.52 -13.10 -18.68
CA GLN A 279 -30.10 -13.29 -19.00
C GLN A 279 -29.21 -12.37 -18.18
N TRP A 280 -29.63 -11.13 -17.95
CA TRP A 280 -28.89 -10.16 -17.12
C TRP A 280 -28.79 -10.62 -15.67
N ALA A 281 -29.85 -11.12 -15.08
CA ALA A 281 -29.86 -11.62 -13.70
C ALA A 281 -28.91 -12.83 -13.50
N ARG A 282 -28.75 -13.69 -14.50
CA ARG A 282 -27.79 -14.81 -14.47
C ARG A 282 -26.36 -14.37 -14.62
N GLN A 283 -26.09 -13.33 -15.41
CA GLN A 283 -24.76 -12.77 -15.57
C GLN A 283 -24.29 -12.02 -14.33
N VAL A 284 -25.15 -11.28 -13.65
CA VAL A 284 -24.84 -10.56 -12.41
C VAL A 284 -24.61 -11.53 -11.25
N ALA A 285 -25.42 -12.59 -11.12
CA ALA A 285 -25.21 -13.62 -10.09
C ALA A 285 -23.92 -14.42 -10.30
N GLY A 286 -23.56 -14.71 -11.56
CA GLY A 286 -22.31 -15.39 -11.91
C GLY A 286 -21.06 -14.55 -11.63
N ALA A 287 -21.10 -13.25 -11.90
CA ALA A 287 -19.98 -12.34 -11.69
C ALA A 287 -19.68 -12.09 -10.21
N THR A 288 -20.70 -12.02 -9.35
CA THR A 288 -20.54 -11.84 -7.90
C THR A 288 -19.98 -13.08 -7.21
N VAL A 289 -20.34 -14.29 -7.66
CA VAL A 289 -19.78 -15.54 -7.11
C VAL A 289 -18.34 -15.74 -7.53
N LEU A 290 -17.98 -15.42 -8.77
CA LEU A 290 -16.58 -15.53 -9.25
C LEU A 290 -15.65 -14.52 -8.59
N SER A 291 -16.11 -13.30 -8.34
CA SER A 291 -15.31 -12.30 -7.62
C SER A 291 -15.13 -12.64 -6.13
N GLY A 292 -16.14 -13.23 -5.48
CA GLY A 292 -16.04 -13.72 -4.10
C GLY A 292 -15.06 -14.92 -3.96
N LEU A 293 -15.10 -15.86 -4.91
CA LEU A 293 -14.19 -17.02 -4.93
C LEU A 293 -12.74 -16.62 -5.28
N ALA A 294 -12.53 -15.65 -6.14
CA ALA A 294 -11.21 -15.12 -6.46
C ALA A 294 -10.57 -14.41 -5.24
N ALA A 295 -11.35 -13.67 -4.46
CA ALA A 295 -10.89 -13.06 -3.22
C ALA A 295 -10.51 -14.13 -2.18
N LEU A 296 -11.30 -15.18 -2.01
CA LEU A 296 -10.99 -16.30 -1.11
C LEU A 296 -9.73 -17.07 -1.55
N TRP A 297 -9.54 -17.26 -2.86
CA TRP A 297 -8.35 -17.95 -3.39
C TRP A 297 -7.08 -17.11 -3.25
N TYR A 298 -7.20 -15.79 -3.33
CA TYR A 298 -6.07 -14.86 -3.18
C TYR A 298 -5.60 -14.71 -1.72
N PHE A 299 -6.50 -14.85 -0.74
CA PHE A 299 -6.17 -14.71 0.68
C PHE A 299 -5.86 -16.04 1.40
N ALA A 300 -6.27 -17.18 0.88
CA ALA A 300 -6.06 -18.49 1.51
C ALA A 300 -4.58 -18.92 1.66
N PRO A 301 -3.64 -18.65 0.72
CA PRO A 301 -2.24 -19.04 0.88
C PRO A 301 -1.42 -18.20 1.85
N LYS A 302 -1.96 -17.08 2.34
CA LYS A 302 -1.25 -16.19 3.28
C LYS A 302 -1.57 -16.45 4.76
N LEU A 303 -2.36 -17.49 5.04
CA LEU A 303 -2.80 -17.87 6.39
C LEU A 303 -2.19 -19.17 6.92
N VAL A 304 -1.12 -19.68 6.24
CA VAL A 304 -0.34 -20.84 6.72
C VAL A 304 1.10 -20.42 6.98
#